data_16020a07373f9e9a2fbfc3922ef97b81
#
_entry.id   16020a07373f9e9a2fbfc3922ef97b81
#
_cell.length_a   1.000
_cell.length_b   1.000
_cell.length_c   1.000
_cell.angle_alpha   90.00
_cell.angle_beta   90.00
_cell.angle_gamma   90.00
#
_symmetry.space_group_name_H-M   'P 1'
#
loop_
_entity.id
_entity.type
_entity.pdbx_description
1 polymer ?
#
loop_
_entity_poly.entity_id
_entity_poly.type
_entity_poly.pdbx_seq_one_letter_code
_entity_poly.pdbx_strand_id
1 'polypeptide(L)'
;MRALVGDVERPFALASVSKLLTAYAALVATEEQTLALDEAAGPPGATVAHLLAHASGLGPTGELLAAPGTRRIYSNAGFETLAAHLAARSGIAFADYLAEAVLSPLAMGATRLVGSPAYGAEAPLGDLVAFAGELLSPRLLATETLALATSVAFPGLSGVLPGFGRQEHCDWGLGPELRDHKSPHWTGGANAPSSFGHFGQSGTFLLVDPVAALSVVLLTDRPFGEWAVGGWPALLDAVLADPVLAPPGR
;
A
#
# COMPACT_ATOMS: atom_id res chain seq x y z
N MET A 1 17.39 -3.32 13.73
CA MET A 1 18.08 -2.00 13.78
C MET A 1 17.25 -0.99 13.03
N ARG A 2 17.21 0.29 13.45
CA ARG A 2 16.53 1.37 12.71
C ARG A 2 17.57 2.44 12.40
N ALA A 3 17.68 2.83 11.14
CA ALA A 3 18.45 4.00 10.74
C ALA A 3 17.45 5.05 10.25
N LEU A 4 17.43 6.22 10.87
CA LEU A 4 16.60 7.36 10.50
C LEU A 4 17.51 8.49 10.03
N VAL A 5 17.20 9.07 8.88
CA VAL A 5 18.01 10.16 8.29
C VAL A 5 17.07 11.30 7.90
N GLY A 6 17.42 12.52 8.26
CA GLY A 6 16.66 13.73 8.00
C GLY A 6 15.74 14.14 9.15
N ASP A 7 14.81 15.05 8.87
CA ASP A 7 13.82 15.53 9.83
C ASP A 7 12.70 14.51 9.97
N VAL A 8 12.67 13.78 11.08
CA VAL A 8 11.75 12.69 11.33
C VAL A 8 10.34 13.16 11.72
N GLU A 9 10.20 14.42 12.11
CA GLU A 9 8.93 15.01 12.56
C GLU A 9 8.23 15.81 11.45
N ARG A 10 8.94 16.16 10.37
CA ARG A 10 8.37 16.90 9.25
C ARG A 10 7.32 16.05 8.54
N PRO A 11 6.05 16.51 8.38
CA PRO A 11 5.06 15.80 7.58
C PRO A 11 5.36 15.96 6.08
N PHE A 12 5.09 14.88 5.34
CA PHE A 12 5.17 14.82 3.89
C PHE A 12 3.86 14.28 3.31
N ALA A 13 3.49 14.78 2.13
CA ALA A 13 2.38 14.21 1.36
C ALA A 13 2.72 12.79 0.92
N LEU A 14 1.88 11.84 1.29
CA LEU A 14 2.10 10.42 1.01
C LEU A 14 1.67 10.03 -0.41
N ALA A 15 0.83 10.84 -1.04
CA ALA A 15 0.18 10.46 -2.29
C ALA A 15 -0.36 9.02 -2.21
N SER A 16 -0.08 8.16 -3.16
CA SER A 16 -0.64 6.80 -3.21
C SER A 16 -0.17 5.85 -2.10
N VAL A 17 0.85 6.18 -1.33
CA VAL A 17 1.19 5.42 -0.11
C VAL A 17 0.02 5.46 0.90
N SER A 18 -0.85 6.47 0.83
CA SER A 18 -2.12 6.55 1.59
C SER A 18 -2.99 5.29 1.43
N LYS A 19 -2.93 4.64 0.27
CA LYS A 19 -3.71 3.41 0.01
C LYS A 19 -3.36 2.28 0.95
N LEU A 20 -2.11 2.20 1.42
CA LEU A 20 -1.73 1.20 2.42
C LEU A 20 -2.47 1.42 3.74
N LEU A 21 -2.62 2.67 4.19
CA LEU A 21 -3.37 3.01 5.39
C LEU A 21 -4.86 2.72 5.21
N THR A 22 -5.42 3.08 4.05
CA THR A 22 -6.83 2.83 3.72
C THR A 22 -7.14 1.33 3.64
N ALA A 23 -6.26 0.55 3.00
CA ALA A 23 -6.40 -0.89 2.92
C ALA A 23 -6.28 -1.54 4.31
N TYR A 24 -5.34 -1.07 5.12
CA TYR A 24 -5.14 -1.57 6.47
C TYR A 24 -6.39 -1.34 7.34
N ALA A 25 -7.01 -0.16 7.26
CA ALA A 25 -8.27 0.13 7.94
C ALA A 25 -9.41 -0.81 7.47
N ALA A 26 -9.50 -1.10 6.17
CA ALA A 26 -10.49 -2.03 5.65
C ALA A 26 -10.24 -3.49 6.11
N LEU A 27 -8.98 -3.90 6.29
CA LEU A 27 -8.63 -5.21 6.83
C LEU A 27 -8.97 -5.31 8.32
N VAL A 28 -8.72 -4.25 9.11
CA VAL A 28 -9.18 -4.17 10.52
C VAL A 28 -10.70 -4.31 10.57
N ALA A 29 -11.43 -3.57 9.73
CA ALA A 29 -12.90 -3.67 9.65
C ALA A 29 -13.38 -5.08 9.26
N THR A 30 -12.56 -5.82 8.50
CA THR A 30 -12.88 -7.22 8.16
C THR A 30 -12.73 -8.14 9.37
N GLU A 31 -11.70 -7.97 10.19
CA GLU A 31 -11.54 -8.72 11.44
C GLU A 31 -12.63 -8.37 12.48
N GLU A 32 -13.06 -7.11 12.49
CA GLU A 32 -14.18 -6.64 13.32
C GLU A 32 -15.55 -7.09 12.79
N GLN A 33 -15.62 -7.77 11.65
CA GLN A 33 -16.86 -8.19 10.98
C GLN A 33 -17.76 -7.01 10.54
N THR A 34 -17.21 -5.82 10.46
CA THR A 34 -17.87 -4.62 9.91
C THR A 34 -17.94 -4.70 8.37
N LEU A 35 -16.90 -5.27 7.74
CA LEU A 35 -16.84 -5.60 6.32
C LEU A 35 -16.65 -7.11 6.11
N ALA A 36 -17.03 -7.60 4.92
CA ALA A 36 -16.59 -8.90 4.40
C ALA A 36 -15.88 -8.70 3.06
N LEU A 37 -14.77 -9.42 2.83
CA LEU A 37 -13.99 -9.27 1.59
C LEU A 37 -14.79 -9.63 0.34
N ASP A 38 -15.76 -10.53 0.45
CA ASP A 38 -16.64 -11.02 -0.61
C ASP A 38 -17.97 -10.26 -0.72
N GLU A 39 -18.25 -9.32 0.21
CA GLU A 39 -19.48 -8.52 0.10
C GLU A 39 -19.43 -7.56 -1.08
N ALA A 40 -20.61 -7.34 -1.69
CA ALA A 40 -20.75 -6.47 -2.85
C ALA A 40 -20.39 -5.02 -2.51
N ALA A 41 -19.45 -4.45 -3.27
CA ALA A 41 -19.00 -3.07 -3.12
C ALA A 41 -18.50 -2.51 -4.46
N GLY A 42 -18.90 -1.30 -4.81
CA GLY A 42 -18.53 -0.66 -6.08
C GLY A 42 -19.43 -1.08 -7.25
N PRO A 43 -18.90 -1.25 -8.47
CA PRO A 43 -19.71 -1.57 -9.62
C PRO A 43 -20.33 -2.98 -9.54
N PRO A 44 -21.41 -3.26 -10.29
CA PRO A 44 -22.08 -4.55 -10.27
C PRO A 44 -21.11 -5.72 -10.47
N GLY A 45 -21.14 -6.69 -9.55
CA GLY A 45 -20.27 -7.86 -9.53
C GLY A 45 -18.91 -7.65 -8.87
N ALA A 46 -18.58 -6.43 -8.45
CA ALA A 46 -17.38 -6.17 -7.66
C ALA A 46 -17.64 -6.40 -6.16
N THR A 47 -16.58 -6.68 -5.43
CA THR A 47 -16.57 -6.88 -3.98
C THR A 47 -15.51 -5.98 -3.33
N VAL A 48 -15.50 -5.95 -2.00
CA VAL A 48 -14.45 -5.27 -1.21
C VAL A 48 -13.06 -5.74 -1.65
N ALA A 49 -12.85 -7.06 -1.82
CA ALA A 49 -11.56 -7.58 -2.30
C ALA A 49 -11.18 -7.08 -3.70
N HIS A 50 -12.16 -6.92 -4.61
CA HIS A 50 -11.89 -6.35 -5.93
C HIS A 50 -11.43 -4.89 -5.86
N LEU A 51 -12.01 -4.08 -4.96
CA LEU A 51 -11.60 -2.69 -4.75
C LEU A 51 -10.18 -2.60 -4.19
N LEU A 52 -9.88 -3.38 -3.13
CA LEU A 52 -8.56 -3.47 -2.51
C LEU A 52 -7.47 -3.86 -3.51
N ALA A 53 -7.79 -4.79 -4.41
CA ALA A 53 -6.82 -5.36 -5.34
C ALA A 53 -6.78 -4.65 -6.72
N HIS A 54 -7.41 -3.50 -6.90
CA HIS A 54 -7.51 -2.83 -8.20
C HIS A 54 -8.08 -3.72 -9.32
N ALA A 55 -9.00 -4.61 -8.96
CA ALA A 55 -9.64 -5.58 -9.86
C ALA A 55 -11.15 -5.32 -10.06
N SER A 56 -11.67 -4.19 -9.57
CA SER A 56 -13.11 -3.86 -9.64
C SER A 56 -13.59 -3.44 -11.02
N GLY A 57 -12.68 -3.17 -11.96
CA GLY A 57 -13.00 -2.64 -13.28
C GLY A 57 -13.13 -1.12 -13.33
N LEU A 58 -13.11 -0.42 -12.18
CA LEU A 58 -13.12 1.03 -12.14
C LEU A 58 -11.80 1.60 -12.66
N GLY A 59 -11.88 2.59 -13.53
CA GLY A 59 -10.76 3.43 -13.93
C GLY A 59 -10.36 4.44 -12.86
N PRO A 60 -9.30 5.21 -13.08
CA PRO A 60 -8.74 6.14 -12.09
C PRO A 60 -9.73 7.17 -11.58
N THR A 61 -10.68 7.61 -12.41
CA THR A 61 -11.68 8.66 -12.14
C THR A 61 -13.10 8.14 -11.96
N GLY A 62 -13.28 6.80 -11.91
CA GLY A 62 -14.57 6.16 -11.60
C GLY A 62 -15.35 5.62 -12.79
N GLU A 63 -14.83 5.77 -14.01
CA GLU A 63 -15.39 5.16 -15.21
C GLU A 63 -15.26 3.63 -15.17
N LEU A 64 -16.27 2.91 -15.64
CA LEU A 64 -16.20 1.44 -15.74
C LEU A 64 -15.48 1.06 -17.04
N LEU A 65 -14.27 0.51 -16.91
CA LEU A 65 -13.40 0.15 -18.04
C LEU A 65 -13.37 -1.35 -18.34
N ALA A 66 -13.77 -2.18 -17.41
CA ALA A 66 -13.78 -3.64 -17.54
C ALA A 66 -14.76 -4.29 -16.55
N ALA A 67 -15.11 -5.53 -16.79
CA ALA A 67 -15.81 -6.33 -15.77
C ALA A 67 -14.87 -6.62 -14.58
N PRO A 68 -15.41 -6.73 -13.34
CA PRO A 68 -14.61 -7.11 -12.18
C PRO A 68 -13.87 -8.43 -12.41
N GLY A 69 -12.64 -8.53 -11.89
CA GLY A 69 -11.81 -9.72 -11.97
C GLY A 69 -11.19 -10.02 -13.34
N THR A 70 -11.30 -9.13 -14.34
CA THR A 70 -10.80 -9.38 -15.70
C THR A 70 -9.51 -8.66 -16.04
N ARG A 71 -9.22 -7.55 -15.36
CA ARG A 71 -8.02 -6.72 -15.56
C ARG A 71 -7.59 -6.05 -14.28
N ARG A 72 -6.30 -5.81 -14.13
CA ARG A 72 -5.76 -4.96 -13.08
C ARG A 72 -5.78 -3.51 -13.57
N ILE A 73 -6.65 -2.69 -13.01
CA ILE A 73 -6.80 -1.28 -13.37
C ILE A 73 -6.57 -0.46 -12.11
N TYR A 74 -5.39 0.17 -12.04
CA TYR A 74 -5.06 1.04 -10.92
C TYR A 74 -6.09 2.16 -10.80
N SER A 75 -6.78 2.26 -9.65
CA SER A 75 -7.94 3.13 -9.47
C SER A 75 -7.90 3.88 -8.14
N ASN A 76 -7.89 5.22 -8.20
CA ASN A 76 -8.13 6.04 -7.03
C ASN A 76 -9.60 5.96 -6.62
N ALA A 77 -10.51 6.03 -7.60
CA ALA A 77 -11.95 5.91 -7.37
C ALA A 77 -12.33 4.59 -6.69
N GLY A 78 -11.60 3.50 -6.96
CA GLY A 78 -11.80 2.23 -6.26
C GLY A 78 -11.56 2.35 -4.75
N PHE A 79 -10.49 3.03 -4.35
CA PHE A 79 -10.17 3.26 -2.93
C PHE A 79 -11.10 4.30 -2.27
N GLU A 80 -11.55 5.31 -3.01
CA GLU A 80 -12.58 6.24 -2.54
C GLU A 80 -13.91 5.52 -2.32
N THR A 81 -14.30 4.63 -3.24
CA THR A 81 -15.49 3.77 -3.12
C THR A 81 -15.37 2.83 -1.91
N LEU A 82 -14.20 2.20 -1.70
CA LEU A 82 -13.93 1.36 -0.53
C LEU A 82 -14.10 2.13 0.78
N ALA A 83 -13.51 3.31 0.88
CA ALA A 83 -13.61 4.14 2.07
C ALA A 83 -15.06 4.62 2.35
N ALA A 84 -15.78 5.01 1.30
CA ALA A 84 -17.20 5.36 1.41
C ALA A 84 -18.06 4.16 1.84
N HIS A 85 -17.76 2.97 1.31
CA HIS A 85 -18.43 1.73 1.70
C HIS A 85 -18.17 1.39 3.17
N LEU A 86 -16.92 1.47 3.63
CA LEU A 86 -16.57 1.27 5.05
C LEU A 86 -17.29 2.27 5.94
N ALA A 87 -17.32 3.55 5.57
CA ALA A 87 -18.03 4.57 6.34
C ALA A 87 -19.54 4.28 6.43
N ALA A 88 -20.15 3.81 5.35
CA ALA A 88 -21.56 3.42 5.34
C ALA A 88 -21.84 2.19 6.21
N ARG A 89 -20.93 1.22 6.24
CA ARG A 89 -21.06 -0.02 7.01
C ARG A 89 -20.83 0.20 8.50
N SER A 90 -19.83 1.01 8.87
CA SER A 90 -19.48 1.30 10.26
C SER A 90 -20.35 2.38 10.90
N GLY A 91 -20.94 3.26 10.10
CA GLY A 91 -21.59 4.48 10.57
C GLY A 91 -20.61 5.57 11.04
N ILE A 92 -19.30 5.39 10.82
CA ILE A 92 -18.23 6.30 11.22
C ILE A 92 -17.62 6.92 9.96
N ALA A 93 -17.35 8.22 9.96
CA ALA A 93 -16.66 8.86 8.84
C ALA A 93 -15.28 8.20 8.63
N PHE A 94 -14.88 7.94 7.37
CA PHE A 94 -13.68 7.15 7.09
C PHE A 94 -12.42 7.70 7.76
N ALA A 95 -12.25 9.04 7.78
CA ALA A 95 -11.09 9.65 8.42
C ALA A 95 -11.02 9.38 9.94
N ASP A 96 -12.19 9.36 10.59
CA ASP A 96 -12.31 9.07 12.03
C ASP A 96 -12.07 7.57 12.26
N TYR A 97 -12.64 6.70 11.41
CA TYR A 97 -12.39 5.27 11.48
C TYR A 97 -10.90 4.94 11.31
N LEU A 98 -10.23 5.54 10.31
CA LEU A 98 -8.78 5.38 10.10
C LEU A 98 -8.00 5.84 11.35
N ALA A 99 -8.37 6.98 11.92
CA ALA A 99 -7.70 7.53 13.09
C ALA A 99 -7.85 6.62 14.32
N GLU A 100 -9.05 6.08 14.57
CA GLU A 100 -9.35 5.24 15.73
C GLU A 100 -8.83 3.81 15.55
N ALA A 101 -9.04 3.22 14.38
CA ALA A 101 -8.72 1.80 14.12
C ALA A 101 -7.24 1.56 13.78
N VAL A 102 -6.51 2.55 13.26
CA VAL A 102 -5.13 2.37 12.80
C VAL A 102 -4.16 3.37 13.41
N LEU A 103 -4.41 4.67 13.24
CA LEU A 103 -3.39 5.66 13.59
C LEU A 103 -3.14 5.74 15.10
N SER A 104 -4.21 5.77 15.90
CA SER A 104 -4.12 5.86 17.36
C SER A 104 -3.48 4.61 17.98
N PRO A 105 -3.89 3.36 17.64
CA PRO A 105 -3.25 2.15 18.17
C PRO A 105 -1.77 2.01 17.79
N LEU A 106 -1.36 2.54 16.64
CA LEU A 106 0.04 2.53 16.19
C LEU A 106 0.84 3.76 16.66
N ALA A 107 0.25 4.62 17.49
CA ALA A 107 0.85 5.87 17.97
C ALA A 107 1.29 6.83 16.85
N MET A 108 0.60 6.82 15.72
CA MET A 108 0.83 7.69 14.55
C MET A 108 0.14 9.05 14.73
N GLY A 109 0.44 9.73 15.83
CA GLY A 109 -0.27 10.93 16.29
C GLY A 109 -0.11 12.17 15.40
N ALA A 110 0.87 12.20 14.52
CA ALA A 110 1.10 13.31 13.59
C ALA A 110 0.57 13.04 12.17
N THR A 111 0.14 11.80 11.88
CA THR A 111 -0.44 11.43 10.59
C THR A 111 -1.86 11.95 10.47
N ARG A 112 -2.23 12.47 9.30
CA ARG A 112 -3.56 13.02 9.01
C ARG A 112 -4.03 12.61 7.63
N LEU A 113 -5.32 12.32 7.49
CA LEU A 113 -6.00 12.24 6.19
C LEU A 113 -6.62 13.60 5.89
N VAL A 114 -5.95 14.40 5.06
CA VAL A 114 -6.37 15.77 4.71
C VAL A 114 -7.13 15.85 3.39
N GLY A 115 -7.28 14.73 2.68
CA GLY A 115 -7.90 14.65 1.37
C GLY A 115 -8.46 13.27 1.06
N SER A 116 -8.35 12.84 -0.19
CA SER A 116 -8.86 11.55 -0.65
C SER A 116 -8.22 10.37 0.09
N PRO A 117 -9.00 9.33 0.48
CA PRO A 117 -8.48 8.08 1.03
C PRO A 117 -7.46 7.38 0.12
N ALA A 118 -7.50 7.68 -1.18
CA ALA A 118 -6.60 7.10 -2.15
C ALA A 118 -5.20 7.74 -2.19
N TYR A 119 -5.07 9.03 -1.75
CA TYR A 119 -3.80 9.77 -1.94
C TYR A 119 -3.63 10.99 -1.03
N GLY A 120 -4.55 11.26 -0.11
CA GLY A 120 -4.60 12.50 0.66
C GLY A 120 -4.06 12.41 2.08
N ALA A 121 -3.32 11.37 2.44
CA ALA A 121 -2.69 11.32 3.75
C ALA A 121 -1.35 12.08 3.77
N GLU A 122 -1.04 12.67 4.92
CA GLU A 122 0.23 13.28 5.27
C GLU A 122 0.77 12.63 6.53
N ALA A 123 2.07 12.34 6.56
CA ALA A 123 2.73 11.74 7.72
C ALA A 123 4.20 12.14 7.81
N PRO A 124 4.75 12.23 9.03
CA PRO A 124 6.19 12.29 9.25
C PRO A 124 6.83 10.90 9.14
N LEU A 125 8.16 10.88 9.01
CA LEU A 125 8.92 9.62 8.90
C LEU A 125 8.71 8.72 10.12
N GLY A 126 8.67 9.29 11.33
CA GLY A 126 8.49 8.54 12.57
C GLY A 126 7.22 7.68 12.57
N ASP A 127 6.09 8.26 12.15
CA ASP A 127 4.80 7.57 12.07
C ASP A 127 4.81 6.46 11.01
N LEU A 128 5.36 6.74 9.81
CA LEU A 128 5.44 5.71 8.76
C LEU A 128 6.39 4.57 9.10
N VAL A 129 7.43 4.82 9.90
CA VAL A 129 8.30 3.74 10.40
C VAL A 129 7.55 2.87 11.42
N ALA A 130 6.65 3.43 12.23
CA ALA A 130 5.79 2.65 13.10
C ALA A 130 4.83 1.76 12.27
N PHE A 131 4.21 2.32 11.23
CA PHE A 131 3.35 1.56 10.32
C PHE A 131 4.13 0.50 9.52
N ALA A 132 5.32 0.81 9.02
CA ALA A 132 6.17 -0.17 8.35
C ALA A 132 6.60 -1.32 9.28
N GLY A 133 6.80 -1.02 10.57
CA GLY A 133 7.04 -2.03 11.60
C GLY A 133 5.84 -2.94 11.81
N GLU A 134 4.62 -2.39 11.76
CA GLU A 134 3.37 -3.14 11.83
C GLU A 134 3.17 -4.06 10.62
N LEU A 135 3.49 -3.59 9.41
CA LEU A 135 3.45 -4.41 8.19
C LEU A 135 4.51 -5.52 8.17
N LEU A 136 5.61 -5.36 8.88
CA LEU A 136 6.65 -6.37 8.99
C LEU A 136 6.36 -7.40 10.09
N SER A 137 5.72 -6.97 11.18
CA SER A 137 5.38 -7.80 12.34
C SER A 137 4.06 -7.30 12.95
N PRO A 138 2.93 -7.81 12.46
CA PRO A 138 1.62 -7.29 12.81
C PRO A 138 1.26 -7.58 14.28
N ARG A 139 0.62 -6.61 14.92
CA ARG A 139 0.07 -6.69 16.28
C ARG A 139 -1.39 -6.24 16.32
N LEU A 140 -1.79 -5.41 15.36
CA LEU A 140 -3.15 -4.89 15.23
C LEU A 140 -4.01 -5.81 14.36
N LEU A 141 -3.40 -6.39 13.30
CA LEU A 141 -4.02 -7.45 12.50
C LEU A 141 -3.48 -8.83 12.91
N ALA A 142 -4.30 -9.85 12.73
CA ALA A 142 -3.84 -11.22 12.76
C ALA A 142 -2.79 -11.48 11.66
N THR A 143 -1.82 -12.33 11.95
CA THR A 143 -0.76 -12.69 11.00
C THR A 143 -1.34 -13.29 9.71
N GLU A 144 -2.41 -14.06 9.83
CA GLU A 144 -3.14 -14.71 8.74
C GLU A 144 -3.81 -13.68 7.82
N THR A 145 -4.38 -12.63 8.39
CA THR A 145 -5.00 -11.53 7.63
C THR A 145 -3.94 -10.76 6.84
N LEU A 146 -2.81 -10.43 7.46
CA LEU A 146 -1.72 -9.77 6.75
C LEU A 146 -1.12 -10.68 5.67
N ALA A 147 -0.93 -11.97 5.95
CA ALA A 147 -0.45 -12.94 4.97
C ALA A 147 -1.40 -13.05 3.76
N LEU A 148 -2.72 -13.07 4.00
CA LEU A 148 -3.71 -13.01 2.93
C LEU A 148 -3.59 -11.71 2.13
N ALA A 149 -3.48 -10.57 2.81
CA ALA A 149 -3.40 -9.25 2.17
C ALA A 149 -2.13 -9.06 1.35
N THR A 150 -1.04 -9.74 1.68
CA THR A 150 0.25 -9.69 0.98
C THR A 150 0.47 -10.90 0.05
N SER A 151 -0.55 -11.70 -0.19
CA SER A 151 -0.58 -12.72 -1.23
C SER A 151 -1.27 -12.20 -2.50
N VAL A 152 -1.04 -12.86 -3.64
CA VAL A 152 -1.64 -12.45 -4.92
C VAL A 152 -3.16 -12.60 -4.86
N ALA A 153 -3.86 -11.47 -4.92
CA ALA A 153 -5.31 -11.44 -5.10
C ALA A 153 -5.65 -11.41 -6.59
N PHE A 154 -6.58 -12.25 -7.05
CA PHE A 154 -6.97 -12.37 -8.47
C PHE A 154 -5.76 -12.57 -9.38
N PRO A 155 -5.10 -13.75 -9.35
CA PRO A 155 -3.90 -14.04 -10.10
C PRO A 155 -4.11 -14.00 -11.61
N GLY A 156 -3.04 -13.69 -12.36
CA GLY A 156 -3.04 -13.70 -13.82
C GLY A 156 -3.64 -12.46 -14.49
N LEU A 157 -3.99 -11.43 -13.73
CA LEU A 157 -4.50 -10.19 -14.30
C LEU A 157 -3.37 -9.34 -14.88
N SER A 158 -3.48 -8.99 -16.16
CA SER A 158 -2.60 -8.00 -16.77
C SER A 158 -3.04 -6.57 -16.40
N GLY A 159 -2.08 -5.64 -16.38
CA GLY A 159 -2.36 -4.25 -16.06
C GLY A 159 -1.22 -3.32 -16.43
N VAL A 160 -1.35 -2.06 -16.02
CA VAL A 160 -0.31 -1.04 -16.18
C VAL A 160 0.17 -0.64 -14.79
N LEU A 161 1.46 -0.81 -14.51
CA LEU A 161 2.09 -0.26 -13.33
C LEU A 161 2.48 1.19 -13.63
N PRO A 162 1.92 2.18 -12.90
CA PRO A 162 2.21 3.59 -13.15
C PRO A 162 3.72 3.87 -13.14
N GLY A 163 4.22 4.51 -14.21
CA GLY A 163 5.65 4.81 -14.36
C GLY A 163 6.53 3.65 -14.85
N PHE A 164 6.04 2.41 -14.84
CA PHE A 164 6.80 1.21 -15.20
C PHE A 164 6.17 0.40 -16.35
N GLY A 165 5.04 0.86 -16.89
CA GLY A 165 4.44 0.33 -18.09
C GLY A 165 3.56 -0.91 -17.88
N ARG A 166 3.27 -1.59 -19.01
CA ARG A 166 2.40 -2.76 -19.04
C ARG A 166 3.10 -3.98 -18.41
N GLN A 167 2.37 -4.69 -17.57
CA GLN A 167 2.76 -5.95 -16.95
C GLN A 167 1.75 -7.03 -17.37
N GLU A 168 2.23 -8.17 -17.85
CA GLU A 168 1.34 -9.31 -18.19
C GLU A 168 0.76 -9.97 -16.94
N HIS A 169 1.56 -10.03 -15.88
CA HIS A 169 1.17 -10.39 -14.52
C HIS A 169 1.36 -9.15 -13.64
N CYS A 170 0.29 -8.36 -13.49
CA CYS A 170 0.30 -7.17 -12.66
C CYS A 170 -0.20 -7.52 -11.26
N ASP A 171 0.56 -8.37 -10.55
CA ASP A 171 0.14 -8.95 -9.30
C ASP A 171 0.07 -7.91 -8.17
N TRP A 172 -1.00 -8.03 -7.39
CA TRP A 172 -1.40 -7.11 -6.33
C TRP A 172 -2.02 -7.88 -5.18
N GLY A 173 -1.77 -7.46 -3.96
CA GLY A 173 -2.44 -7.98 -2.78
C GLY A 173 -3.77 -7.26 -2.49
N LEU A 174 -4.27 -7.40 -1.27
CA LEU A 174 -5.41 -6.63 -0.79
C LEU A 174 -4.93 -5.30 -0.21
N GLY A 175 -4.56 -4.37 -1.08
CA GLY A 175 -4.02 -3.05 -0.78
C GLY A 175 -2.60 -2.84 -1.28
N PRO A 176 -1.61 -3.58 -0.82
CA PRO A 176 -0.24 -3.39 -1.28
C PRO A 176 -0.01 -3.92 -2.69
N GLU A 177 0.86 -3.24 -3.42
CA GLU A 177 1.48 -3.76 -4.62
C GLU A 177 2.52 -4.81 -4.27
N LEU A 178 2.52 -5.93 -4.98
CA LEU A 178 3.49 -7.00 -4.81
C LEU A 178 4.58 -6.87 -5.87
N ARG A 179 5.85 -7.05 -5.47
CA ARG A 179 6.95 -7.08 -6.44
C ARG A 179 6.76 -8.21 -7.44
N ASP A 180 6.59 -9.42 -6.94
CA ASP A 180 6.54 -10.64 -7.72
C ASP A 180 7.64 -10.69 -8.81
N HIS A 181 7.30 -11.02 -10.06
CA HIS A 181 8.24 -11.08 -11.18
C HIS A 181 8.14 -9.89 -12.14
N LYS A 182 7.51 -8.79 -11.71
CA LYS A 182 7.38 -7.58 -12.54
C LYS A 182 8.74 -7.00 -12.94
N SER A 183 8.86 -6.63 -14.21
CA SER A 183 10.04 -5.97 -14.77
C SER A 183 9.63 -5.09 -15.97
N PRO A 184 9.98 -3.80 -15.98
CA PRO A 184 10.66 -3.04 -14.91
C PRO A 184 9.80 -2.85 -13.66
N HIS A 185 10.44 -2.56 -12.51
CA HIS A 185 9.78 -2.35 -11.22
C HIS A 185 10.49 -1.26 -10.41
N TRP A 186 9.79 -0.65 -9.45
CA TRP A 186 10.36 0.40 -8.59
C TRP A 186 11.23 -0.14 -7.44
N THR A 187 11.12 -1.42 -7.11
CA THR A 187 11.97 -2.06 -6.10
C THR A 187 13.32 -2.49 -6.70
N GLY A 188 14.27 -2.79 -5.85
CA GLY A 188 15.59 -3.31 -6.25
C GLY A 188 15.52 -4.69 -6.89
N GLY A 189 16.51 -5.01 -7.69
CA GLY A 189 16.66 -6.33 -8.31
C GLY A 189 16.87 -7.45 -7.29
N ALA A 190 17.51 -7.12 -6.15
CA ALA A 190 17.79 -8.05 -5.06
C ALA A 190 16.63 -8.25 -4.07
N ASN A 191 15.57 -7.42 -4.14
CA ASN A 191 14.39 -7.62 -3.31
C ASN A 191 13.69 -8.95 -3.62
N ALA A 192 13.20 -9.60 -2.58
CA ALA A 192 12.46 -10.86 -2.72
C ALA A 192 11.18 -10.67 -3.56
N PRO A 193 10.74 -11.67 -4.34
CA PRO A 193 9.44 -11.62 -5.04
C PRO A 193 8.26 -11.34 -4.10
N SER A 194 8.32 -11.80 -2.85
CA SER A 194 7.31 -11.54 -1.83
C SER A 194 7.36 -10.13 -1.23
N SER A 195 8.28 -9.27 -1.68
CA SER A 195 8.31 -7.88 -1.26
C SER A 195 7.04 -7.15 -1.69
N PHE A 196 6.54 -6.28 -0.82
CA PHE A 196 5.30 -5.56 -1.06
C PHE A 196 5.38 -4.12 -0.52
N GLY A 197 4.49 -3.29 -0.98
CA GLY A 197 4.42 -1.90 -0.53
C GLY A 197 3.63 -1.02 -1.48
N HIS A 198 3.96 0.24 -1.49
CA HIS A 198 3.39 1.21 -2.43
C HIS A 198 4.30 2.42 -2.59
N PHE A 199 4.26 3.05 -3.76
CA PHE A 199 4.88 4.36 -3.97
C PHE A 199 3.85 5.43 -4.33
N GLY A 200 4.24 6.69 -4.19
CA GLY A 200 3.39 7.84 -4.42
C GLY A 200 3.97 8.82 -5.43
N GLN A 201 3.10 9.55 -6.12
CA GLN A 201 3.49 10.62 -7.06
C GLN A 201 4.22 11.79 -6.36
N SER A 202 4.14 11.88 -5.04
CA SER A 202 4.97 12.79 -4.24
C SER A 202 6.45 12.40 -4.17
N GLY A 203 6.86 11.27 -4.77
CA GLY A 203 8.22 10.75 -4.71
C GLY A 203 8.50 9.92 -3.47
N THR A 204 7.48 9.53 -2.74
CA THR A 204 7.53 8.73 -1.51
C THR A 204 7.34 7.25 -1.81
N PHE A 205 7.87 6.38 -0.95
CA PHE A 205 7.48 4.97 -0.94
C PHE A 205 7.59 4.35 0.46
N LEU A 206 6.86 3.26 0.66
CA LEU A 206 7.02 2.32 1.74
C LEU A 206 7.15 0.93 1.15
N LEU A 207 8.25 0.24 1.44
CA LEU A 207 8.57 -1.13 1.03
C LEU A 207 8.75 -2.02 2.25
N VAL A 208 8.24 -3.24 2.18
CA VAL A 208 8.54 -4.34 3.11
C VAL A 208 9.09 -5.50 2.30
N ASP A 209 10.25 -5.99 2.72
CA ASP A 209 10.85 -7.25 2.23
C ASP A 209 10.84 -8.26 3.38
N PRO A 210 9.87 -9.20 3.39
CA PRO A 210 9.70 -10.14 4.50
C PRO A 210 10.85 -11.17 4.58
N VAL A 211 11.50 -11.47 3.46
CA VAL A 211 12.65 -12.41 3.42
C VAL A 211 13.87 -11.76 4.03
N ALA A 212 14.09 -10.48 3.75
CA ALA A 212 15.16 -9.70 4.36
C ALA A 212 14.83 -9.23 5.79
N ALA A 213 13.59 -9.45 6.27
CA ALA A 213 13.06 -8.87 7.52
C ALA A 213 13.33 -7.36 7.59
N LEU A 214 13.13 -6.67 6.48
CA LEU A 214 13.47 -5.27 6.28
C LEU A 214 12.27 -4.47 5.78
N SER A 215 12.10 -3.26 6.32
CA SER A 215 11.23 -2.26 5.72
C SER A 215 12.01 -0.98 5.42
N VAL A 216 11.67 -0.32 4.31
CA VAL A 216 12.30 0.93 3.88
C VAL A 216 11.20 1.95 3.61
N VAL A 217 11.32 3.12 4.22
CA VAL A 217 10.46 4.27 4.00
C VAL A 217 11.30 5.41 3.44
N LEU A 218 10.87 5.96 2.32
CA LEU A 218 11.44 7.17 1.73
C LEU A 218 10.37 8.26 1.67
N LEU A 219 10.64 9.41 2.27
CA LEU A 219 9.83 10.62 2.16
C LEU A 219 10.64 11.72 1.49
N THR A 220 10.02 12.44 0.57
CA THR A 220 10.65 13.55 -0.15
C THR A 220 9.60 14.55 -0.61
N ASP A 221 10.03 15.77 -0.86
CA ASP A 221 9.25 16.84 -1.52
C ASP A 221 9.54 16.94 -3.03
N ARG A 222 10.34 15.99 -3.57
CA ARG A 222 10.61 15.90 -5.00
C ARG A 222 9.60 14.94 -5.66
N PRO A 223 8.73 15.41 -6.56
CA PRO A 223 7.75 14.55 -7.23
C PRO A 223 8.41 13.35 -7.93
N PHE A 224 7.67 12.24 -8.00
CA PHE A 224 8.07 11.05 -8.76
C PHE A 224 8.39 11.40 -10.22
N GLY A 225 9.42 10.78 -10.76
CA GLY A 225 9.88 10.99 -12.13
C GLY A 225 11.08 10.11 -12.44
N GLU A 226 11.82 10.45 -13.50
CA GLU A 226 12.97 9.66 -13.98
C GLU A 226 14.03 9.40 -12.90
N TRP A 227 14.24 10.35 -12.01
CA TRP A 227 15.18 10.20 -10.89
C TRP A 227 14.78 9.03 -9.96
N ALA A 228 13.48 8.83 -9.76
CA ALA A 228 12.95 7.76 -8.93
C ALA A 228 13.01 6.43 -9.68
N VAL A 229 12.60 6.40 -10.94
CA VAL A 229 12.63 5.19 -11.79
C VAL A 229 14.05 4.61 -11.87
N GLY A 230 15.07 5.45 -12.01
CA GLY A 230 16.47 5.00 -12.06
C GLY A 230 17.12 4.84 -10.69
N GLY A 231 16.75 5.67 -9.70
CA GLY A 231 17.44 5.75 -8.43
C GLY A 231 16.91 4.80 -7.35
N TRP A 232 15.61 4.54 -7.30
CA TRP A 232 15.05 3.70 -6.25
C TRP A 232 15.50 2.25 -6.30
N PRO A 233 15.56 1.56 -7.46
CA PRO A 233 16.10 0.21 -7.50
C PRO A 233 17.54 0.12 -6.98
N ALA A 234 18.40 1.05 -7.40
CA ALA A 234 19.80 1.07 -6.96
C ALA A 234 19.93 1.37 -5.45
N LEU A 235 19.11 2.29 -4.91
CA LEU A 235 19.04 2.57 -3.48
C LEU A 235 18.65 1.34 -2.68
N LEU A 236 17.61 0.63 -3.10
CA LEU A 236 17.10 -0.54 -2.39
C LEU A 236 18.06 -1.72 -2.45
N ASP A 237 18.73 -1.93 -3.59
CA ASP A 237 19.81 -2.92 -3.70
C ASP A 237 21.00 -2.57 -2.77
N ALA A 238 21.37 -1.30 -2.68
CA ALA A 238 22.42 -0.85 -1.76
C ALA A 238 22.02 -1.06 -0.28
N VAL A 239 20.76 -0.78 0.08
CA VAL A 239 20.25 -1.01 1.44
C VAL A 239 20.28 -2.49 1.80
N LEU A 240 19.92 -3.38 0.87
CA LEU A 240 19.99 -4.84 1.09
C LEU A 240 21.43 -5.36 1.17
N ALA A 241 22.38 -4.72 0.51
CA ALA A 241 23.80 -5.08 0.54
C ALA A 241 24.54 -4.53 1.77
N ASP A 242 23.96 -3.60 2.51
CA ASP A 242 24.60 -2.97 3.67
C ASP A 242 24.66 -3.96 4.85
N PRO A 243 25.90 -4.36 5.30
CA PRO A 243 26.04 -5.33 6.37
C PRO A 243 25.55 -4.83 7.74
N VAL A 244 25.36 -3.52 7.90
CA VAL A 244 24.82 -2.91 9.13
C VAL A 244 23.31 -3.02 9.18
N LEU A 245 22.65 -2.98 8.01
CA LEU A 245 21.18 -3.04 7.87
C LEU A 245 20.69 -4.46 7.60
N ALA A 246 21.56 -5.32 7.04
CA ALA A 246 21.21 -6.71 6.76
C ALA A 246 20.93 -7.49 8.07
N PRO A 247 19.96 -8.39 8.10
CA PRO A 247 19.75 -9.26 9.24
C PRO A 247 20.97 -10.14 9.48
N PRO A 248 21.37 -10.44 10.72
CA PRO A 248 22.47 -11.34 11.00
C PRO A 248 22.13 -12.73 10.47
N GLY A 249 22.93 -13.25 9.52
CA GLY A 249 22.87 -14.65 9.08
C GLY A 249 22.48 -14.91 7.62
N ARG A 250 22.82 -14.00 6.68
CA ARG A 250 22.89 -14.37 5.25
C ARG A 250 24.26 -14.88 4.88
#